data_ce60ef3fc1b8407801b8edf2d2cf5c77
#
_entry.id   ce60ef3fc1b8407801b8edf2d2cf5c77
#
_cell.length_a   1.000
_cell.length_b   1.000
_cell.length_c   1.000
_cell.angle_alpha   90.00
_cell.angle_beta   90.00
_cell.angle_gamma   90.00
#
_symmetry.space_group_name_H-M   'P 1'
#
loop_
_entity.id
_entity.type
_entity.pdbx_description
1 polymer ?
#
loop_
_entity_poly.entity_id
_entity_poly.type
_entity_poly.pdbx_seq_one_letter_code
_entity_poly.pdbx_strand_id
1 'polypeptide(L)'
;MSKNYDFTFAQREEGFDDQIEHSIRGYKNLLDDIVSLSRNFVEDETNVVDIGCSTGKLTEAFVHSNQNFCKYANYICIELAPSFFEELDKRYERMTNEYYWANIDFQKKDVRQFKFENCSLVTSIFTLQFMPRKDRFDVIKNIYDGLNFGGAFIFAEKTVCEDSRLQEMITFNFYDYKRKHFEASDILEKEKTLRNMLKPNTWKELEGMLECAGFKTAQPFWRNHMFVGAIAIK
;
A
#
# COMPACT_ATOMS: atom_id res chain seq x y z
N MET A 1 12.31 7.21 20.26
CA MET A 1 11.27 6.22 20.63
C MET A 1 10.22 6.25 19.53
N SER A 2 10.07 5.17 18.74
CA SER A 2 8.99 5.04 17.79
C SER A 2 7.68 4.97 18.58
N LYS A 3 6.74 5.86 18.32
CA LYS A 3 5.37 5.69 18.82
C LYS A 3 4.85 4.40 18.19
N ASN A 4 4.63 3.37 19.01
CA ASN A 4 3.85 2.22 18.57
C ASN A 4 2.45 2.74 18.27
N TYR A 5 2.09 2.81 17.00
CA TYR A 5 0.74 3.13 16.60
C TYR A 5 -0.16 1.94 16.90
N ASP A 6 -1.26 2.21 17.54
CA ASP A 6 -2.30 1.22 17.81
C ASP A 6 -3.18 1.09 16.56
N PHE A 7 -3.01 -0.02 15.83
CA PHE A 7 -3.83 -0.37 14.67
C PHE A 7 -5.02 -1.26 15.03
N THR A 8 -5.43 -1.29 16.31
CA THR A 8 -6.55 -2.12 16.78
C THR A 8 -7.87 -1.79 16.08
N PHE A 9 -8.00 -0.59 15.48
CA PHE A 9 -9.14 -0.26 14.63
C PHE A 9 -9.25 -1.16 13.39
N ALA A 10 -8.19 -1.88 13.03
CA ALA A 10 -8.20 -2.88 11.95
C ALA A 10 -8.81 -4.23 12.38
N GLN A 11 -8.97 -4.45 13.68
CA GLN A 11 -9.55 -5.67 14.28
C GLN A 11 -11.03 -5.46 14.60
N ARG A 12 -11.88 -5.26 13.60
CA ARG A 12 -13.33 -5.31 13.80
C ARG A 12 -13.85 -6.71 13.47
N GLU A 13 -15.04 -7.05 13.95
CA GLU A 13 -15.73 -8.33 13.70
C GLU A 13 -15.84 -8.67 12.20
N GLU A 14 -15.93 -7.65 11.34
CA GLU A 14 -16.03 -7.78 9.89
C GLU A 14 -14.70 -8.06 9.17
N GLY A 15 -13.56 -8.02 9.91
CA GLY A 15 -12.22 -8.13 9.33
C GLY A 15 -11.74 -6.83 8.64
N PHE A 16 -10.42 -6.74 8.45
CA PHE A 16 -9.80 -5.54 7.86
C PHE A 16 -10.16 -5.38 6.37
N ASP A 17 -10.15 -6.48 5.63
CA ASP A 17 -10.36 -6.47 4.17
C ASP A 17 -11.76 -5.95 3.81
N ASP A 18 -12.80 -6.38 4.52
CA ASP A 18 -14.17 -5.91 4.30
C ASP A 18 -14.32 -4.44 4.73
N GLN A 19 -13.71 -4.07 5.86
CA GLN A 19 -13.80 -2.70 6.36
C GLN A 19 -13.14 -1.68 5.42
N ILE A 20 -11.98 -2.00 4.83
CA ILE A 20 -11.29 -1.06 3.94
C ILE A 20 -12.04 -0.87 2.63
N GLU A 21 -12.69 -1.91 2.10
CA GLU A 21 -13.52 -1.83 0.90
C GLU A 21 -14.69 -0.86 1.08
N HIS A 22 -15.32 -0.86 2.25
CA HIS A 22 -16.39 0.08 2.60
C HIS A 22 -15.89 1.47 3.02
N SER A 23 -14.63 1.57 3.45
CA SER A 23 -14.02 2.85 3.85
C SER A 23 -13.49 3.67 2.69
N ILE A 24 -13.00 3.03 1.62
CA ILE A 24 -12.40 3.69 0.46
C ILE A 24 -13.16 3.29 -0.79
N ARG A 25 -13.92 4.24 -1.34
CA ARG A 25 -14.70 4.01 -2.56
C ARG A 25 -13.78 3.58 -3.71
N GLY A 26 -14.11 2.42 -4.32
CA GLY A 26 -13.34 1.87 -5.43
C GLY A 26 -12.03 1.18 -5.03
N TYR A 27 -11.86 0.83 -3.75
CA TYR A 27 -10.68 0.12 -3.27
C TYR A 27 -10.43 -1.19 -4.03
N LYS A 28 -11.50 -1.98 -4.26
CA LYS A 28 -11.40 -3.21 -5.05
C LYS A 28 -10.87 -2.95 -6.46
N ASN A 29 -11.42 -1.94 -7.14
CA ASN A 29 -10.96 -1.56 -8.49
C ASN A 29 -9.48 -1.15 -8.48
N LEU A 30 -9.04 -0.41 -7.45
CA LEU A 30 -7.62 -0.06 -7.28
C LEU A 30 -6.75 -1.32 -7.21
N LEU A 31 -7.13 -2.31 -6.39
CA LEU A 31 -6.36 -3.56 -6.28
C LEU A 31 -6.37 -4.36 -7.58
N ASP A 32 -7.52 -4.44 -8.25
CA ASP A 32 -7.66 -5.13 -9.55
C ASP A 32 -6.75 -4.47 -10.61
N ASP A 33 -6.70 -3.13 -10.65
CA ASP A 33 -5.81 -2.37 -11.55
C ASP A 33 -4.33 -2.64 -11.21
N ILE A 34 -3.95 -2.62 -9.93
CA ILE A 34 -2.58 -2.90 -9.49
C ILE A 34 -2.15 -4.33 -9.88
N VAL A 35 -3.02 -5.32 -9.65
CA VAL A 35 -2.76 -6.71 -10.03
C VAL A 35 -2.62 -6.86 -11.54
N SER A 36 -3.46 -6.17 -12.31
CA SER A 36 -3.35 -6.16 -13.76
C SER A 36 -2.05 -5.51 -14.24
N LEU A 37 -1.66 -4.37 -13.64
CA LEU A 37 -0.40 -3.68 -13.96
C LEU A 37 0.82 -4.53 -13.59
N SER A 38 0.77 -5.33 -12.53
CA SER A 38 1.90 -6.14 -12.06
C SER A 38 2.46 -7.06 -13.15
N ARG A 39 1.60 -7.55 -14.06
CA ARG A 39 1.98 -8.44 -15.17
C ARG A 39 3.00 -7.82 -16.14
N ASN A 40 3.14 -6.50 -16.12
CA ASN A 40 4.10 -5.81 -16.97
C ASN A 40 5.49 -5.69 -16.34
N PHE A 41 5.62 -6.01 -15.06
CA PHE A 41 6.84 -5.75 -14.29
C PHE A 41 7.38 -6.98 -13.56
N VAL A 42 6.51 -7.92 -13.15
CA VAL A 42 6.97 -9.13 -12.47
C VAL A 42 7.81 -9.98 -13.42
N GLU A 43 9.05 -10.27 -13.01
CA GLU A 43 10.04 -11.04 -13.77
C GLU A 43 10.57 -12.19 -12.94
N ASP A 44 10.94 -13.29 -13.60
CA ASP A 44 11.57 -14.44 -12.94
C ASP A 44 12.90 -14.04 -12.28
N GLU A 45 13.23 -14.66 -11.17
CA GLU A 45 14.46 -14.45 -10.39
C GLU A 45 14.62 -13.02 -9.85
N THR A 46 13.52 -12.25 -9.79
CA THR A 46 13.49 -10.91 -9.20
C THR A 46 12.61 -10.85 -7.96
N ASN A 47 12.73 -9.77 -7.20
CA ASN A 47 11.95 -9.53 -6.01
C ASN A 47 10.71 -8.67 -6.34
N VAL A 48 9.55 -9.12 -5.90
CA VAL A 48 8.28 -8.40 -5.85
C VAL A 48 8.01 -8.09 -4.38
N VAL A 49 8.10 -6.81 -4.00
CA VAL A 49 8.03 -6.41 -2.60
C VAL A 49 6.73 -5.66 -2.30
N ASP A 50 5.95 -6.15 -1.33
CA ASP A 50 4.72 -5.51 -0.87
C ASP A 50 4.93 -4.89 0.52
N ILE A 51 4.98 -3.55 0.59
CA ILE A 51 5.25 -2.77 1.79
C ILE A 51 3.96 -2.47 2.55
N GLY A 52 3.87 -2.91 3.81
CA GLY A 52 2.66 -2.80 4.60
C GLY A 52 1.56 -3.69 4.04
N CYS A 53 1.91 -4.95 3.80
CA CYS A 53 1.05 -5.94 3.16
C CYS A 53 -0.23 -6.29 3.95
N SER A 54 -0.31 -5.84 5.20
CA SER A 54 -1.44 -6.05 6.14
C SER A 54 -1.85 -7.53 6.24
N THR A 55 -2.97 -7.96 5.68
CA THR A 55 -3.41 -9.36 5.64
C THR A 55 -2.75 -10.20 4.54
N GLY A 56 -1.92 -9.61 3.67
CA GLY A 56 -1.27 -10.29 2.53
C GLY A 56 -2.18 -10.50 1.30
N LYS A 57 -3.37 -9.89 1.26
CA LYS A 57 -4.35 -10.06 0.18
C LYS A 57 -3.81 -9.66 -1.19
N LEU A 58 -3.08 -8.55 -1.26
CA LEU A 58 -2.50 -8.07 -2.52
C LEU A 58 -1.40 -9.01 -3.02
N THR A 59 -0.51 -9.45 -2.12
CA THR A 59 0.54 -10.41 -2.47
C THR A 59 -0.03 -11.73 -2.97
N GLU A 60 -1.06 -12.29 -2.32
CA GLU A 60 -1.77 -13.47 -2.79
C GLU A 60 -2.31 -13.28 -4.21
N ALA A 61 -2.91 -12.13 -4.49
CA ALA A 61 -3.41 -11.79 -5.81
C ALA A 61 -2.29 -11.69 -6.86
N PHE A 62 -1.09 -11.19 -6.49
CA PHE A 62 0.08 -11.19 -7.38
C PHE A 62 0.54 -12.60 -7.72
N VAL A 63 0.70 -13.46 -6.72
CA VAL A 63 1.11 -14.87 -6.93
C VAL A 63 0.12 -15.56 -7.87
N HIS A 64 -1.18 -15.43 -7.58
CA HIS A 64 -2.24 -16.02 -8.41
C HIS A 64 -2.22 -15.47 -9.84
N SER A 65 -2.09 -14.16 -10.01
CA SER A 65 -2.17 -13.52 -11.32
C SER A 65 -0.96 -13.81 -12.21
N ASN A 66 0.23 -13.96 -11.61
CA ASN A 66 1.48 -14.11 -12.35
C ASN A 66 1.93 -15.58 -12.52
N GLN A 67 1.27 -16.56 -11.89
CA GLN A 67 1.66 -17.98 -11.88
C GLN A 67 1.89 -18.62 -13.26
N ASN A 68 1.20 -18.12 -14.29
CA ASN A 68 1.31 -18.64 -15.65
C ASN A 68 2.39 -17.93 -16.49
N PHE A 69 2.93 -16.82 -15.99
CA PHE A 69 3.89 -15.96 -16.69
C PHE A 69 5.26 -15.98 -16.03
N CYS A 70 5.31 -15.87 -14.70
CA CYS A 70 6.54 -15.81 -13.90
C CYS A 70 6.42 -16.76 -12.72
N LYS A 71 7.15 -17.87 -12.76
CA LYS A 71 7.09 -18.90 -11.72
C LYS A 71 8.18 -18.74 -10.64
N TYR A 72 9.24 -18.05 -10.97
CA TYR A 72 10.45 -17.97 -10.12
C TYR A 72 10.66 -16.57 -9.54
N ALA A 73 9.64 -15.72 -9.54
CA ALA A 73 9.69 -14.46 -8.81
C ALA A 73 9.62 -14.70 -7.29
N ASN A 74 10.34 -13.87 -6.52
CA ASN A 74 10.33 -13.90 -5.06
C ASN A 74 9.33 -12.86 -4.55
N TYR A 75 8.29 -13.28 -3.86
CA TYR A 75 7.29 -12.40 -3.28
C TYR A 75 7.62 -12.12 -1.82
N ILE A 76 7.96 -10.87 -1.51
CA ILE A 76 8.39 -10.44 -0.17
C ILE A 76 7.33 -9.52 0.42
N CYS A 77 6.70 -9.96 1.50
CA CYS A 77 5.70 -9.20 2.26
C CYS A 77 6.36 -8.57 3.48
N ILE A 78 6.20 -7.26 3.66
CA ILE A 78 6.73 -6.54 4.82
C ILE A 78 5.56 -5.95 5.61
N GLU A 79 5.44 -6.31 6.89
CA GLU A 79 4.44 -5.74 7.79
C GLU A 79 5.04 -5.45 9.17
N LEU A 80 4.72 -4.27 9.70
CA LEU A 80 5.19 -3.83 11.02
C LEU A 80 4.14 -3.99 12.11
N ALA A 81 2.84 -3.87 11.76
CA ALA A 81 1.75 -3.81 12.72
C ALA A 81 1.35 -5.21 13.23
N PRO A 82 1.55 -5.52 14.53
CA PRO A 82 1.25 -6.85 15.08
C PRO A 82 -0.22 -7.26 14.96
N SER A 83 -1.14 -6.30 14.85
CA SER A 83 -2.57 -6.55 14.69
C SER A 83 -2.93 -7.33 13.43
N PHE A 84 -2.06 -7.35 12.42
CA PHE A 84 -2.27 -8.11 11.18
C PHE A 84 -1.63 -9.50 11.19
N PHE A 85 -0.71 -9.79 12.13
CA PHE A 85 0.13 -10.98 12.05
C PHE A 85 -0.65 -12.30 12.07
N GLU A 86 -1.74 -12.39 12.83
CA GLU A 86 -2.54 -13.61 12.90
C GLU A 86 -3.21 -13.96 11.57
N GLU A 87 -3.87 -12.97 10.93
CA GLU A 87 -4.51 -13.20 9.63
C GLU A 87 -3.49 -13.46 8.54
N LEU A 88 -2.38 -12.77 8.60
CA LEU A 88 -1.28 -12.88 7.66
C LEU A 88 -0.59 -14.24 7.76
N ASP A 89 -0.34 -14.77 8.97
CA ASP A 89 0.22 -16.11 9.17
C ASP A 89 -0.72 -17.18 8.59
N LYS A 90 -2.05 -17.07 8.84
CA LYS A 90 -3.05 -17.99 8.26
C LYS A 90 -3.07 -17.93 6.72
N ARG A 91 -2.96 -16.73 6.15
CA ARG A 91 -2.90 -16.56 4.70
C ARG A 91 -1.61 -17.10 4.13
N TYR A 92 -0.49 -16.87 4.79
CA TYR A 92 0.82 -17.40 4.39
C TYR A 92 0.83 -18.93 4.34
N GLU A 93 0.32 -19.60 5.38
CA GLU A 93 0.19 -21.06 5.40
C GLU A 93 -0.66 -21.57 4.23
N ARG A 94 -1.78 -20.91 3.93
CA ARG A 94 -2.63 -21.27 2.78
C ARG A 94 -1.90 -21.07 1.46
N MET A 95 -1.26 -19.91 1.27
CA MET A 95 -0.53 -19.58 0.05
C MET A 95 0.62 -20.55 -0.23
N THR A 96 1.41 -20.91 0.79
CA THR A 96 2.54 -21.83 0.64
C THR A 96 2.08 -23.25 0.30
N ASN A 97 0.89 -23.67 0.74
CA ASN A 97 0.29 -24.95 0.39
C ASN A 97 -0.29 -24.93 -1.04
N GLU A 98 -0.99 -23.86 -1.42
CA GLU A 98 -1.64 -23.72 -2.72
C GLU A 98 -0.62 -23.44 -3.83
N TYR A 99 0.35 -22.56 -3.56
CA TYR A 99 1.39 -22.13 -4.50
C TYR A 99 2.76 -22.65 -4.09
N TYR A 100 2.88 -23.95 -3.84
CA TYR A 100 4.11 -24.63 -3.32
C TYR A 100 5.36 -24.40 -4.18
N TRP A 101 5.18 -23.91 -5.39
CA TRP A 101 6.24 -23.57 -6.34
C TRP A 101 6.71 -22.10 -6.21
N ALA A 102 5.92 -21.24 -5.57
CA ALA A 102 6.25 -19.83 -5.42
C ALA A 102 7.16 -19.62 -4.20
N ASN A 103 8.17 -18.77 -4.36
CA ASN A 103 8.98 -18.32 -3.24
C ASN A 103 8.30 -17.11 -2.58
N ILE A 104 7.74 -17.33 -1.39
CA ILE A 104 7.02 -16.30 -0.62
C ILE A 104 7.74 -16.14 0.71
N ASP A 105 8.19 -14.93 1.01
CA ASP A 105 8.86 -14.57 2.25
C ASP A 105 8.04 -13.50 3.00
N PHE A 106 7.88 -13.70 4.28
CA PHE A 106 7.09 -12.84 5.12
C PHE A 106 7.93 -12.23 6.26
N GLN A 107 8.10 -10.91 6.25
CA GLN A 107 9.00 -10.20 7.14
C GLN A 107 8.23 -9.26 8.09
N LYS A 108 8.18 -9.62 9.36
CA LYS A 108 7.59 -8.81 10.45
C LYS A 108 8.59 -7.74 10.89
N LYS A 109 8.76 -6.68 10.08
CA LYS A 109 9.75 -5.63 10.35
C LYS A 109 9.38 -4.26 9.79
N ASP A 110 10.13 -3.27 10.22
CA ASP A 110 10.06 -1.91 9.71
C ASP A 110 10.73 -1.81 8.33
N VAL A 111 10.01 -1.32 7.32
CA VAL A 111 10.52 -1.15 5.97
C VAL A 111 11.73 -0.22 5.88
N ARG A 112 11.92 0.70 6.84
CA ARG A 112 13.10 1.57 6.93
C ARG A 112 14.40 0.80 7.14
N GLN A 113 14.31 -0.46 7.59
CA GLN A 113 15.43 -1.37 7.81
C GLN A 113 15.55 -2.42 6.70
N PHE A 114 14.67 -2.35 5.70
CA PHE A 114 14.69 -3.27 4.56
C PHE A 114 15.63 -2.75 3.47
N LYS A 115 16.46 -3.62 2.94
CA LYS A 115 17.30 -3.33 1.79
C LYS A 115 16.61 -3.84 0.54
N PHE A 116 16.25 -2.94 -0.34
CA PHE A 116 15.71 -3.29 -1.64
C PHE A 116 16.85 -3.66 -2.58
N GLU A 117 16.78 -4.82 -3.21
CA GLU A 117 17.75 -5.31 -4.18
C GLU A 117 17.05 -6.16 -5.23
N ASN A 118 17.47 -6.06 -6.47
CA ASN A 118 16.94 -6.85 -7.58
C ASN A 118 15.40 -6.85 -7.64
N CYS A 119 14.76 -5.69 -7.42
CA CYS A 119 13.31 -5.59 -7.43
C CYS A 119 12.80 -5.27 -8.84
N SER A 120 11.86 -6.04 -9.35
CA SER A 120 11.12 -5.73 -10.56
C SER A 120 9.84 -4.94 -10.27
N LEU A 121 9.24 -5.19 -9.09
CA LEU A 121 8.05 -4.48 -8.62
C LEU A 121 8.14 -4.22 -7.12
N VAL A 122 7.82 -3.00 -6.73
CA VAL A 122 7.58 -2.64 -5.32
C VAL A 122 6.21 -2.00 -5.20
N THR A 123 5.43 -2.42 -4.21
CA THR A 123 4.11 -1.83 -3.92
C THR A 123 4.04 -1.24 -2.51
N SER A 124 3.25 -0.18 -2.34
CA SER A 124 2.96 0.45 -1.05
C SER A 124 1.54 1.02 -1.06
N ILE A 125 0.58 0.27 -0.54
CA ILE A 125 -0.82 0.64 -0.62
C ILE A 125 -1.31 1.16 0.74
N PHE A 126 -1.51 2.48 0.81
CA PHE A 126 -1.93 3.22 2.02
C PHE A 126 -1.00 3.02 3.23
N THR A 127 0.31 2.87 2.98
CA THR A 127 1.30 2.55 4.02
C THR A 127 2.21 3.72 4.35
N LEU A 128 2.79 4.41 3.35
CA LEU A 128 3.73 5.53 3.59
C LEU A 128 3.08 6.68 4.37
N GLN A 129 1.77 6.85 4.26
CA GLN A 129 1.01 7.88 4.99
C GLN A 129 1.10 7.74 6.52
N PHE A 130 1.41 6.57 7.05
CA PHE A 130 1.61 6.30 8.48
C PHE A 130 3.05 6.54 8.93
N MET A 131 3.98 6.60 7.98
CA MET A 131 5.40 6.85 8.27
C MET A 131 5.65 8.32 8.59
N PRO A 132 6.59 8.67 9.50
CA PRO A 132 7.02 10.05 9.69
C PRO A 132 7.44 10.70 8.37
N ARG A 133 6.99 11.92 8.11
CA ARG A 133 7.25 12.61 6.82
C ARG A 133 8.74 12.68 6.48
N LYS A 134 9.60 12.87 7.50
CA LYS A 134 11.05 12.97 7.35
C LYS A 134 11.72 11.68 6.83
N ASP A 135 11.08 10.50 7.04
CA ASP A 135 11.67 9.20 6.69
C ASP A 135 11.21 8.72 5.31
N ARG A 136 10.16 9.36 4.72
CA ARG A 136 9.53 8.89 3.46
C ARG A 136 10.44 8.98 2.27
N PHE A 137 11.17 10.10 2.16
CA PHE A 137 12.10 10.31 1.06
C PHE A 137 13.18 9.22 1.03
N ASP A 138 13.77 8.90 2.19
CA ASP A 138 14.81 7.88 2.28
C ASP A 138 14.29 6.50 1.87
N VAL A 139 13.05 6.15 2.25
CA VAL A 139 12.42 4.89 1.81
C VAL A 139 12.16 4.90 0.31
N ILE A 140 11.60 5.99 -0.26
CA ILE A 140 11.38 6.11 -1.70
C ILE A 140 12.71 6.04 -2.47
N LYS A 141 13.76 6.67 -1.96
CA LYS A 141 15.09 6.61 -2.55
C LYS A 141 15.66 5.19 -2.52
N ASN A 142 15.54 4.48 -1.40
CA ASN A 142 15.97 3.08 -1.30
C ASN A 142 15.19 2.16 -2.24
N ILE A 143 13.88 2.41 -2.43
CA ILE A 143 13.06 1.70 -3.43
C ILE A 143 13.63 1.94 -4.82
N TYR A 144 13.87 3.22 -5.20
CA TYR A 144 14.44 3.56 -6.51
C TYR A 144 15.79 2.86 -6.73
N ASP A 145 16.68 2.91 -5.74
CA ASP A 145 18.00 2.30 -5.84
C ASP A 145 17.93 0.78 -6.03
N GLY A 146 16.99 0.11 -5.33
CA GLY A 146 16.82 -1.34 -5.38
C GLY A 146 16.02 -1.86 -6.57
N LEU A 147 15.26 -1.00 -7.27
CA LEU A 147 14.55 -1.38 -8.48
C LEU A 147 15.54 -1.67 -9.64
N ASN A 148 15.25 -2.68 -10.43
CA ASN A 148 15.90 -2.92 -11.71
C ASN A 148 15.50 -1.83 -12.72
N PHE A 149 16.30 -1.64 -13.75
CA PHE A 149 15.93 -0.75 -14.84
C PHE A 149 14.66 -1.26 -15.52
N GLY A 150 13.66 -0.38 -15.69
CA GLY A 150 12.33 -0.75 -16.17
C GLY A 150 11.39 -1.30 -15.09
N GLY A 151 11.86 -1.53 -13.88
CA GLY A 151 11.03 -1.92 -12.73
C GLY A 151 10.16 -0.77 -12.24
N ALA A 152 9.08 -1.11 -11.52
CA ALA A 152 8.07 -0.14 -11.10
C ALA A 152 7.90 -0.04 -9.59
N PHE A 153 7.61 1.17 -9.12
CA PHE A 153 7.02 1.45 -7.82
C PHE A 153 5.55 1.84 -8.00
N ILE A 154 4.63 1.01 -7.53
CA ILE A 154 3.19 1.27 -7.53
C ILE A 154 2.75 1.58 -6.11
N PHE A 155 2.12 2.73 -5.92
CA PHE A 155 1.69 3.13 -4.58
C PHE A 155 0.30 3.76 -4.60
N ALA A 156 -0.36 3.71 -3.45
CA ALA A 156 -1.59 4.47 -3.22
C ALA A 156 -1.52 5.16 -1.86
N GLU A 157 -1.93 6.43 -1.81
CA GLU A 157 -1.85 7.27 -0.62
C GLU A 157 -3.09 8.16 -0.46
N LYS A 158 -3.46 8.45 0.79
CA LYS A 158 -4.34 9.58 1.08
C LYS A 158 -3.55 10.86 0.87
N THR A 159 -4.11 11.79 0.09
CA THR A 159 -3.52 13.10 -0.15
C THR A 159 -4.36 14.21 0.45
N VAL A 160 -3.79 15.39 0.58
CA VAL A 160 -4.49 16.63 0.93
C VAL A 160 -4.42 17.60 -0.23
N CYS A 161 -5.47 18.41 -0.40
CA CYS A 161 -5.49 19.50 -1.37
C CYS A 161 -4.64 20.67 -0.88
N GLU A 162 -4.06 21.42 -1.81
CA GLU A 162 -3.40 22.71 -1.50
C GLU A 162 -4.45 23.80 -1.15
N ASP A 163 -5.62 23.73 -1.75
CA ASP A 163 -6.74 24.61 -1.47
C ASP A 163 -7.63 24.06 -0.35
N SER A 164 -7.82 24.85 0.71
CA SER A 164 -8.57 24.42 1.91
C SER A 164 -10.06 24.22 1.64
N ARG A 165 -10.67 25.02 0.74
CA ARG A 165 -12.08 24.90 0.39
C ARG A 165 -12.34 23.61 -0.40
N LEU A 166 -11.47 23.28 -1.35
CA LEU A 166 -11.54 22.01 -2.07
C LEU A 166 -11.32 20.82 -1.11
N GLN A 167 -10.39 20.95 -0.17
CA GLN A 167 -10.16 19.92 0.85
C GLN A 167 -11.42 19.65 1.66
N GLU A 168 -12.11 20.69 2.10
CA GLU A 168 -13.35 20.57 2.86
C GLU A 168 -14.45 19.89 2.03
N MET A 169 -14.69 20.35 0.81
CA MET A 169 -15.69 19.77 -0.09
C MET A 169 -15.45 18.27 -0.34
N ILE A 170 -14.22 17.89 -0.63
CA ILE A 170 -13.84 16.49 -0.87
C ILE A 170 -14.00 15.65 0.41
N THR A 171 -13.67 16.23 1.57
CA THR A 171 -13.82 15.54 2.85
C THR A 171 -15.28 15.26 3.16
N PHE A 172 -16.17 16.19 2.96
CA PHE A 172 -17.62 15.97 3.16
C PHE A 172 -18.19 14.95 2.17
N ASN A 173 -17.80 15.01 0.90
CA ASN A 173 -18.19 13.98 -0.08
C ASN A 173 -17.72 12.57 0.35
N PHE A 174 -16.53 12.48 0.91
CA PHE A 174 -16.01 11.23 1.45
C PHE A 174 -16.82 10.74 2.65
N TYR A 175 -17.23 11.62 3.56
CA TYR A 175 -18.09 11.26 4.68
C TYR A 175 -19.48 10.84 4.21
N ASP A 176 -20.06 11.49 3.20
CA ASP A 176 -21.35 11.09 2.61
C ASP A 176 -21.28 9.67 2.00
N TYR A 177 -20.14 9.31 1.41
CA TYR A 177 -19.91 7.93 0.97
C TYR A 177 -19.83 6.97 2.15
N LYS A 178 -19.03 7.27 3.19
CA LYS A 178 -18.86 6.39 4.36
C LYS A 178 -20.17 6.19 5.13
N ARG A 179 -21.01 7.20 5.21
CA ARG A 179 -22.33 7.10 5.88
C ARG A 179 -23.32 6.14 5.24
N LYS A 180 -23.02 5.61 4.07
CA LYS A 180 -23.79 4.51 3.46
C LYS A 180 -23.50 3.15 4.10
N HIS A 181 -22.37 3.05 4.82
CA HIS A 181 -21.87 1.79 5.38
C HIS A 181 -21.62 1.85 6.89
N PHE A 182 -21.43 3.05 7.45
CA PHE A 182 -21.05 3.25 8.84
C PHE A 182 -21.87 4.36 9.49
N GLU A 183 -22.10 4.25 10.79
CA GLU A 183 -22.74 5.29 11.58
C GLU A 183 -21.82 6.53 11.70
N ALA A 184 -22.42 7.72 11.84
CA ALA A 184 -21.66 8.97 11.91
C ALA A 184 -20.69 9.03 13.11
N SER A 185 -21.10 8.45 14.25
CA SER A 185 -20.25 8.30 15.45
C SER A 185 -18.99 7.51 15.17
N ASP A 186 -19.11 6.38 14.48
CA ASP A 186 -17.99 5.48 14.16
C ASP A 186 -17.00 6.12 13.19
N ILE A 187 -17.53 6.88 12.20
CA ILE A 187 -16.71 7.65 11.28
C ILE A 187 -15.88 8.67 12.05
N LEU A 188 -16.51 9.43 12.96
CA LEU A 188 -15.81 10.46 13.74
C LEU A 188 -14.77 9.90 14.70
N GLU A 189 -15.06 8.79 15.39
CA GLU A 189 -14.09 8.13 16.29
C GLU A 189 -12.89 7.59 15.50
N LYS A 190 -13.13 6.98 14.34
CA LYS A 190 -12.06 6.51 13.45
C LYS A 190 -11.21 7.68 12.94
N GLU A 191 -11.83 8.78 12.50
CA GLU A 191 -11.08 9.97 12.04
C GLU A 191 -10.27 10.61 13.19
N LYS A 192 -10.79 10.62 14.41
CA LYS A 192 -10.07 11.08 15.60
C LYS A 192 -8.81 10.26 15.87
N THR A 193 -8.92 8.94 15.78
CA THR A 193 -7.77 8.02 15.90
C THR A 193 -6.77 8.23 14.76
N LEU A 194 -7.24 8.22 13.53
CA LEU A 194 -6.40 8.36 12.34
C LEU A 194 -5.70 9.72 12.26
N ARG A 195 -6.30 10.80 12.75
CA ARG A 195 -5.71 12.15 12.75
C ARG A 195 -4.33 12.21 13.44
N ASN A 196 -4.14 11.41 14.46
CA ASN A 196 -2.86 11.34 15.16
C ASN A 196 -1.82 10.49 14.41
N MET A 197 -2.27 9.54 13.61
CA MET A 197 -1.42 8.56 12.92
C MET A 197 -1.08 8.99 11.49
N LEU A 198 -2.07 9.47 10.74
CA LEU A 198 -1.90 9.87 9.35
C LEU A 198 -1.23 11.23 9.23
N LYS A 199 -0.26 11.32 8.33
CA LYS A 199 0.43 12.56 7.96
C LYS A 199 0.45 12.69 6.43
N PRO A 200 -0.72 12.86 5.78
CA PRO A 200 -0.79 12.86 4.32
C PRO A 200 0.02 13.99 3.70
N ASN A 201 0.54 13.73 2.52
CA ASN A 201 1.19 14.71 1.66
C ASN A 201 0.18 15.27 0.64
N THR A 202 0.50 16.41 0.03
CA THR A 202 -0.13 16.80 -1.24
C THR A 202 0.39 15.90 -2.36
N TRP A 203 -0.32 15.82 -3.49
CA TRP A 203 0.18 15.11 -4.67
C TRP A 203 1.52 15.68 -5.14
N LYS A 204 1.66 17.00 -5.16
CA LYS A 204 2.89 17.69 -5.57
C LYS A 204 4.09 17.37 -4.68
N GLU A 205 3.88 17.21 -3.36
CA GLU A 205 4.94 16.76 -2.47
C GLU A 205 5.38 15.31 -2.75
N LEU A 206 4.42 14.41 -3.05
CA LEU A 206 4.73 13.02 -3.41
C LEU A 206 5.50 12.95 -4.74
N GLU A 207 5.03 13.66 -5.76
CA GLU A 207 5.66 13.77 -7.07
C GLU A 207 7.10 14.32 -6.95
N GLY A 208 7.29 15.40 -6.18
CA GLY A 208 8.62 15.97 -5.93
C GLY A 208 9.57 15.00 -5.22
N MET A 209 9.07 14.19 -4.27
CA MET A 209 9.91 13.16 -3.63
C MET A 209 10.33 12.07 -4.62
N LEU A 210 9.44 11.66 -5.53
CA LEU A 210 9.74 10.67 -6.57
C LEU A 210 10.77 11.20 -7.57
N GLU A 211 10.61 12.44 -8.03
CA GLU A 211 11.57 13.11 -8.91
C GLU A 211 12.94 13.22 -8.26
N CYS A 212 13.01 13.68 -7.01
CA CYS A 212 14.26 13.79 -6.24
C CYS A 212 14.92 12.42 -5.99
N ALA A 213 14.14 11.34 -5.87
CA ALA A 213 14.66 9.98 -5.75
C ALA A 213 15.26 9.45 -7.07
N GLY A 214 14.86 10.00 -8.23
CA GLY A 214 15.37 9.65 -9.54
C GLY A 214 14.34 9.13 -10.53
N PHE A 215 13.07 8.95 -10.12
CA PHE A 215 12.00 8.59 -11.04
C PHE A 215 11.75 9.74 -12.03
N LYS A 216 11.76 9.43 -13.33
CA LYS A 216 11.54 10.44 -14.37
C LYS A 216 10.08 10.85 -14.50
N THR A 217 9.17 9.93 -14.18
CA THR A 217 7.72 10.11 -14.32
C THR A 217 7.00 9.36 -13.22
N ALA A 218 6.01 10.01 -12.62
CA ALA A 218 5.02 9.37 -11.77
C ALA A 218 3.63 9.66 -12.36
N GLN A 219 2.91 8.61 -12.74
CA GLN A 219 1.60 8.73 -13.38
C GLN A 219 0.51 8.24 -12.46
N PRO A 220 -0.41 9.12 -12.01
CA PRO A 220 -1.65 8.67 -11.38
C PRO A 220 -2.50 7.88 -12.38
N PHE A 221 -2.90 6.67 -12.00
CA PHE A 221 -3.81 5.83 -12.78
C PHE A 221 -5.17 5.67 -12.12
N TRP A 222 -5.26 5.95 -10.81
CA TRP A 222 -6.51 5.86 -10.06
C TRP A 222 -6.66 7.07 -9.12
N ARG A 223 -7.88 7.59 -9.03
CA ARG A 223 -8.24 8.66 -8.08
C ARG A 223 -9.65 8.48 -7.55
N ASN A 224 -9.80 8.60 -6.23
CA ASN A 224 -11.12 8.63 -5.62
C ASN A 224 -11.11 9.50 -4.35
N HIS A 225 -11.93 10.56 -4.33
CA HIS A 225 -11.89 11.59 -3.29
C HIS A 225 -10.45 12.10 -3.08
N MET A 226 -9.93 11.92 -1.87
CA MET A 226 -8.57 12.30 -1.47
C MET A 226 -7.53 11.21 -1.67
N PHE A 227 -7.88 10.06 -2.24
CA PHE A 227 -6.97 8.94 -2.46
C PHE A 227 -6.45 8.93 -3.89
N VAL A 228 -5.17 8.65 -4.03
CA VAL A 228 -4.47 8.60 -5.32
C VAL A 228 -3.71 7.29 -5.40
N GLY A 229 -3.88 6.55 -6.50
CA GLY A 229 -3.02 5.44 -6.90
C GLY A 229 -2.13 5.88 -8.06
N ALA A 230 -0.83 5.63 -7.98
CA ALA A 230 0.13 6.05 -8.99
C ALA A 230 1.21 5.00 -9.23
N ILE A 231 1.85 5.09 -10.39
CA ILE A 231 2.97 4.26 -10.80
C ILE A 231 4.14 5.15 -11.18
N ALA A 232 5.35 4.76 -10.76
CA ALA A 232 6.62 5.37 -11.15
C ALA A 232 7.57 4.29 -11.64
N ILE A 233 8.25 4.52 -12.78
CA ILE A 233 9.14 3.56 -13.45
C ILE A 233 10.57 4.07 -13.38
N LYS A 234 11.53 3.19 -13.05
CA LYS A 234 12.97 3.45 -13.03
C LYS A 234 13.60 3.46 -14.42
#